data_d07f50fbed5ae816510e2886f07cea50
#
_entry.id   d07f50fbed5ae816510e2886f07cea50
#
_cell.length_a   1.000
_cell.length_b   1.000
_cell.length_c   1.000
_cell.angle_alpha   90.00
_cell.angle_beta   90.00
_cell.angle_gamma   90.00
#
_symmetry.space_group_name_H-M   'P 1'
#
loop_
_entity.id
_entity.type
_entity.pdbx_description
1 polymer ?
#
loop_
_entity_poly.entity_id
_entity_poly.type
_entity_poly.pdbx_seq_one_letter_code
_entity_poly.pdbx_strand_id
1 'polypeptide(L)'
;MKKALKYLAGLAFCNFYRILKVFPNNDPVMGFALPFARQGKWWHAILFPMLAMISFDFIVGRVGVWTVGTALAYGFVGLLAHSYFKGKSRVGFGGYAKGSIMGVLVFDFVTGPVMSSLMFGMPFAMAFAGQIPFTLMHLASATALVLVLAPVLDPVLRAEVHETISKYLNKAFLLFSEQTWRM
;
A
#
# COMPACT_ATOMS: atom_id res chain seq x y z
N MET A 1 -2.66 -10.56 21.26
CA MET A 1 -1.25 -10.75 20.86
C MET A 1 -1.05 -10.88 19.35
N LYS A 2 -1.67 -11.83 18.63
CA LYS A 2 -1.41 -12.05 17.18
C LYS A 2 -1.68 -10.82 16.28
N LYS A 3 -2.68 -9.96 16.60
CA LYS A 3 -2.97 -8.75 15.79
C LYS A 3 -1.92 -7.66 15.98
N ALA A 4 -1.51 -7.37 17.22
CA ALA A 4 -0.48 -6.37 17.49
C ALA A 4 0.86 -6.73 16.82
N LEU A 5 1.23 -8.01 16.84
CA LEU A 5 2.45 -8.50 16.19
C LEU A 5 2.45 -8.24 14.67
N LYS A 6 1.30 -8.38 13.99
CA LYS A 6 1.19 -8.06 12.55
C LYS A 6 1.47 -6.58 12.27
N TYR A 7 0.93 -5.67 13.09
CA TYR A 7 1.16 -4.23 12.92
C TYR A 7 2.62 -3.87 13.20
N LEU A 8 3.22 -4.42 14.25
CA LEU A 8 4.63 -4.20 14.56
C LEU A 8 5.56 -4.76 13.47
N ALA A 9 5.28 -5.95 12.97
CA ALA A 9 6.04 -6.52 11.86
C ALA A 9 5.90 -5.68 10.58
N GLY A 10 4.69 -5.17 10.30
CA GLY A 10 4.45 -4.25 9.18
C GLY A 10 5.23 -2.95 9.33
N LEU A 11 5.25 -2.34 10.52
CA LEU A 11 6.04 -1.14 10.80
C LEU A 11 7.54 -1.39 10.64
N ALA A 12 8.03 -2.49 11.19
CA ALA A 12 9.44 -2.88 11.06
C ALA A 12 9.82 -3.07 9.59
N PHE A 13 8.98 -3.78 8.82
CA PHE A 13 9.20 -3.98 7.39
C PHE A 13 9.20 -2.64 6.63
N CYS A 14 8.23 -1.77 6.87
CA CYS A 14 8.15 -0.47 6.20
C CYS A 14 9.40 0.37 6.46
N ASN A 15 9.86 0.45 7.72
CA ASN A 15 11.05 1.20 8.07
C ASN A 15 12.31 0.60 7.43
N PHE A 16 12.50 -0.71 7.54
CA PHE A 16 13.65 -1.40 6.98
C PHE A 16 13.73 -1.24 5.45
N TYR A 17 12.61 -1.45 4.76
CA TYR A 17 12.53 -1.34 3.32
C TYR A 17 12.83 0.08 2.81
N ARG A 18 12.32 1.10 3.51
CA ARG A 18 12.60 2.51 3.19
C ARG A 18 14.05 2.91 3.43
N ILE A 19 14.72 2.32 4.44
CA ILE A 19 16.16 2.53 4.69
C ILE A 19 17.00 1.97 3.55
N LEU A 20 16.63 0.81 3.00
CA LEU A 20 17.37 0.16 1.91
C LEU A 20 17.36 0.96 0.60
N LYS A 21 16.40 1.88 0.41
CA LYS A 21 16.27 2.73 -0.80
C LYS A 21 16.37 1.94 -2.11
N VAL A 22 15.74 0.76 -2.17
CA VAL A 22 15.82 -0.18 -3.31
C VAL A 22 15.46 0.49 -4.64
N PHE A 23 14.46 1.35 -4.63
CA PHE A 23 14.06 2.18 -5.77
C PHE A 23 13.67 3.59 -5.31
N PRO A 24 13.81 4.63 -6.18
CA PRO A 24 13.26 5.95 -5.92
C PRO A 24 11.73 5.86 -5.73
N ASN A 25 11.21 6.61 -4.78
CA ASN A 25 9.77 6.71 -4.49
C ASN A 25 9.07 5.36 -4.21
N ASN A 26 9.82 4.41 -3.66
CA ASN A 26 9.32 3.10 -3.34
C ASN A 26 8.76 3.10 -1.92
N ASP A 27 7.44 3.08 -1.81
CA ASP A 27 6.76 3.17 -0.53
C ASP A 27 5.96 1.89 -0.21
N PRO A 28 6.44 1.08 0.75
CA PRO A 28 5.76 -0.13 1.19
C PRO A 28 4.53 0.16 2.08
N VAL A 29 4.37 1.40 2.58
CA VAL A 29 3.31 1.73 3.55
C VAL A 29 1.93 1.42 2.98
N MET A 30 1.70 1.76 1.71
CA MET A 30 0.43 1.47 1.03
C MET A 30 0.13 -0.04 0.98
N GLY A 31 1.16 -0.87 0.77
CA GLY A 31 1.07 -2.34 0.72
C GLY A 31 0.56 -2.97 2.01
N PHE A 32 0.83 -2.36 3.16
CA PHE A 32 0.31 -2.78 4.46
C PHE A 32 -0.96 -2.04 4.84
N ALA A 33 -1.03 -0.73 4.58
CA ALA A 33 -2.14 0.12 5.00
C ALA A 33 -3.47 -0.34 4.41
N LEU A 34 -3.52 -0.70 3.11
CA LEU A 34 -4.75 -1.13 2.46
C LEU A 34 -5.31 -2.44 3.04
N PRO A 35 -4.53 -3.55 3.17
CA PRO A 35 -5.02 -4.75 3.84
C PRO A 35 -5.42 -4.52 5.30
N PHE A 36 -4.71 -3.68 6.03
CA PHE A 36 -5.04 -3.35 7.41
C PHE A 36 -6.31 -2.48 7.51
N ALA A 37 -6.51 -1.55 6.58
CA ALA A 37 -7.72 -0.76 6.47
C ALA A 37 -8.97 -1.62 6.22
N ARG A 38 -8.82 -2.68 5.40
CA ARG A 38 -9.90 -3.62 5.11
C ARG A 38 -10.26 -4.50 6.31
N GLN A 39 -9.26 -5.00 7.05
CA GLN A 39 -9.45 -5.99 8.12
C GLN A 39 -9.62 -5.36 9.49
N GLY A 40 -9.19 -4.11 9.68
CA GLY A 40 -9.14 -3.42 10.95
C GLY A 40 -10.34 -2.51 11.21
N LYS A 41 -10.33 -1.93 12.40
CA LYS A 41 -11.21 -0.80 12.74
C LYS A 41 -10.69 0.46 12.05
N TRP A 42 -11.54 1.47 11.85
CA TRP A 42 -11.18 2.73 11.21
C TRP A 42 -9.92 3.40 11.79
N TRP A 43 -9.73 3.35 13.10
CA TRP A 43 -8.56 3.95 13.73
C TRP A 43 -7.26 3.18 13.47
N HIS A 44 -7.29 1.86 13.24
CA HIS A 44 -6.10 1.13 12.78
C HIS A 44 -5.67 1.56 11.38
N ALA A 45 -6.66 1.82 10.52
CA ALA A 45 -6.40 2.30 9.16
C ALA A 45 -5.71 3.68 9.15
N ILE A 46 -6.03 4.53 10.11
CA ILE A 46 -5.42 5.85 10.28
C ILE A 46 -4.04 5.72 10.94
N LEU A 47 -3.97 5.06 12.10
CA LEU A 47 -2.77 5.07 12.93
C LEU A 47 -1.59 4.30 12.32
N PHE A 48 -1.83 3.20 11.63
CA PHE A 48 -0.74 2.41 11.06
C PHE A 48 0.11 3.22 10.08
N PRO A 49 -0.45 3.81 9.01
CA PRO A 49 0.36 4.58 8.08
C PRO A 49 0.95 5.86 8.69
N MET A 50 0.25 6.51 9.62
CA MET A 50 0.81 7.64 10.37
C MET A 50 2.06 7.23 11.16
N LEU A 51 1.97 6.13 11.91
CA LEU A 51 3.10 5.62 12.68
C LEU A 51 4.25 5.18 11.80
N ALA A 52 3.98 4.62 10.61
CA ALA A 52 5.02 4.25 9.66
C ALA A 52 5.80 5.48 9.16
N MET A 53 5.12 6.62 8.93
CA MET A 53 5.79 7.86 8.56
C MET A 53 6.59 8.45 9.70
N ILE A 54 5.97 8.60 10.87
CA ILE A 54 6.60 9.19 12.05
C ILE A 54 7.82 8.36 12.50
N SER A 55 7.67 7.04 12.60
CA SER A 55 8.77 6.16 13.03
C SER A 55 9.95 6.19 12.08
N PHE A 56 9.71 6.26 10.77
CA PHE A 56 10.77 6.37 9.79
C PHE A 56 11.57 7.67 9.98
N ASP A 57 10.88 8.81 10.08
CA ASP A 57 11.55 10.09 10.24
C ASP A 57 12.33 10.18 11.56
N PHE A 58 11.82 9.55 12.62
CA PHE A 58 12.56 9.38 13.87
C PHE A 58 13.84 8.56 13.69
N ILE A 59 13.77 7.43 13.01
CA ILE A 59 14.91 6.53 12.79
C ILE A 59 15.99 7.22 11.97
N VAL A 60 15.60 8.01 10.95
CA VAL A 60 16.57 8.70 10.08
C VAL A 60 16.97 10.09 10.58
N GLY A 61 16.45 10.53 11.74
CA GLY A 61 16.78 11.83 12.35
C GLY A 61 16.26 13.04 11.56
N ARG A 62 15.12 12.90 10.85
CA ARG A 62 14.55 13.96 9.98
C ARG A 62 13.18 14.43 10.43
N VAL A 63 12.92 14.39 11.73
CA VAL A 63 11.63 14.85 12.27
C VAL A 63 11.48 16.36 12.09
N GLY A 64 10.37 16.79 11.53
CA GLY A 64 10.06 18.19 11.28
C GLY A 64 8.60 18.42 10.92
N VAL A 65 8.28 19.63 10.46
CA VAL A 65 6.90 19.99 10.04
C VAL A 65 6.40 19.07 8.92
N TRP A 66 7.31 18.65 8.03
CA TRP A 66 7.02 17.70 6.96
C TRP A 66 6.54 16.36 7.50
N THR A 67 7.12 15.86 8.59
CA THR A 67 6.70 14.62 9.25
C THR A 67 5.22 14.65 9.65
N VAL A 68 4.78 15.77 10.23
CA VAL A 68 3.38 15.95 10.62
C VAL A 68 2.47 15.94 9.39
N GLY A 69 2.82 16.70 8.37
CA GLY A 69 2.04 16.79 7.14
C GLY A 69 1.90 15.46 6.42
N THR A 70 3.00 14.73 6.21
CA THR A 70 2.99 13.43 5.54
C THR A 70 2.27 12.36 6.38
N ALA A 71 2.43 12.38 7.71
CA ALA A 71 1.70 11.48 8.60
C ALA A 71 0.19 11.72 8.53
N LEU A 72 -0.26 12.98 8.59
CA LEU A 72 -1.68 13.33 8.47
C LEU A 72 -2.23 12.96 7.09
N ALA A 73 -1.49 13.21 6.01
CA ALA A 73 -1.88 12.82 4.66
C ALA A 73 -2.08 11.29 4.55
N TYR A 74 -1.14 10.51 5.09
CA TYR A 74 -1.29 9.05 5.12
C TYR A 74 -2.41 8.58 6.04
N GLY A 75 -2.63 9.22 7.17
CA GLY A 75 -3.78 8.95 8.04
C GLY A 75 -5.10 9.16 7.32
N PHE A 76 -5.21 10.24 6.54
CA PHE A 76 -6.37 10.53 5.71
C PHE A 76 -6.56 9.48 4.60
N VAL A 77 -5.50 9.10 3.90
CA VAL A 77 -5.53 8.00 2.93
C VAL A 77 -5.98 6.69 3.57
N GLY A 78 -5.51 6.38 4.77
CA GLY A 78 -5.97 5.21 5.54
C GLY A 78 -7.47 5.24 5.83
N LEU A 79 -8.01 6.39 6.21
CA LEU A 79 -9.45 6.59 6.42
C LEU A 79 -10.26 6.40 5.12
N LEU A 80 -9.79 6.97 4.02
CA LEU A 80 -10.39 6.78 2.69
C LEU A 80 -10.37 5.30 2.28
N ALA A 81 -9.25 4.62 2.49
CA ALA A 81 -9.12 3.20 2.21
C ALA A 81 -10.12 2.37 3.04
N HIS A 82 -10.24 2.66 4.34
CA HIS A 82 -11.23 1.98 5.18
C HIS A 82 -12.66 2.20 4.67
N SER A 83 -13.01 3.42 4.32
CA SER A 83 -14.33 3.77 3.76
C SER A 83 -14.57 3.08 2.42
N TYR A 84 -13.55 2.99 1.56
CA TYR A 84 -13.60 2.31 0.27
C TYR A 84 -13.85 0.80 0.40
N PHE A 85 -13.23 0.16 1.41
CA PHE A 85 -13.39 -1.28 1.64
C PHE A 85 -14.60 -1.64 2.50
N LYS A 86 -15.18 -0.68 3.21
CA LYS A 86 -16.32 -0.90 4.11
C LYS A 86 -17.48 -1.58 3.37
N GLY A 87 -18.02 -2.65 3.95
CA GLY A 87 -19.13 -3.41 3.36
C GLY A 87 -18.76 -4.38 2.23
N LYS A 88 -17.50 -4.39 1.76
CA LYS A 88 -17.07 -5.32 0.72
C LYS A 88 -16.63 -6.65 1.34
N SER A 89 -17.41 -7.71 1.13
CA SER A 89 -17.08 -9.06 1.62
C SER A 89 -15.84 -9.65 0.94
N ARG A 90 -15.67 -9.39 -0.37
CA ARG A 90 -14.53 -9.82 -1.18
C ARG A 90 -13.91 -8.63 -1.89
N VAL A 91 -12.59 -8.61 -1.93
CA VAL A 91 -11.79 -7.60 -2.64
C VAL A 91 -10.66 -8.33 -3.35
N GLY A 92 -10.79 -8.47 -4.66
CA GLY A 92 -9.75 -9.05 -5.51
C GLY A 92 -8.63 -8.04 -5.84
N PHE A 93 -7.66 -8.46 -6.65
CA PHE A 93 -6.52 -7.64 -7.07
C PHE A 93 -6.93 -6.28 -7.67
N GLY A 94 -7.96 -6.25 -8.52
CA GLY A 94 -8.47 -5.01 -9.10
C GLY A 94 -9.00 -4.02 -8.06
N GLY A 95 -9.60 -4.51 -6.98
CA GLY A 95 -10.05 -3.68 -5.86
C GLY A 95 -8.88 -3.07 -5.08
N TYR A 96 -7.83 -3.85 -4.85
CA TYR A 96 -6.60 -3.38 -4.21
C TYR A 96 -5.83 -2.40 -5.10
N ALA A 97 -5.72 -2.66 -6.41
CA ALA A 97 -5.12 -1.74 -7.36
C ALA A 97 -5.83 -0.38 -7.38
N LYS A 98 -7.17 -0.38 -7.47
CA LYS A 98 -7.97 0.86 -7.39
C LYS A 98 -7.75 1.61 -6.07
N GLY A 99 -7.73 0.90 -4.95
CA GLY A 99 -7.43 1.49 -3.64
C GLY A 99 -6.03 2.11 -3.58
N SER A 100 -5.03 1.44 -4.16
CA SER A 100 -3.65 1.95 -4.25
C SER A 100 -3.58 3.21 -5.11
N ILE A 101 -4.13 3.17 -6.32
CA ILE A 101 -4.14 4.32 -7.24
C ILE A 101 -4.80 5.53 -6.58
N MET A 102 -5.99 5.35 -5.98
CA MET A 102 -6.69 6.42 -5.28
C MET A 102 -5.86 6.97 -4.12
N GLY A 103 -5.28 6.09 -3.30
CA GLY A 103 -4.47 6.48 -2.15
C GLY A 103 -3.22 7.25 -2.54
N VAL A 104 -2.48 6.79 -3.56
CA VAL A 104 -1.28 7.47 -4.07
C VAL A 104 -1.63 8.84 -4.65
N LEU A 105 -2.66 8.93 -5.47
CA LEU A 105 -3.07 10.21 -6.07
C LEU A 105 -3.45 11.24 -5.00
N VAL A 106 -4.20 10.83 -3.98
CA VAL A 106 -4.57 11.72 -2.87
C VAL A 106 -3.34 12.12 -2.05
N PHE A 107 -2.49 11.17 -1.68
CA PHE A 107 -1.28 11.44 -0.92
C PHE A 107 -0.35 12.40 -1.66
N ASP A 108 -0.04 12.10 -2.91
CA ASP A 108 0.88 12.89 -3.72
C ASP A 108 0.34 14.29 -4.04
N PHE A 109 -0.98 14.41 -4.27
CA PHE A 109 -1.61 15.71 -4.46
C PHE A 109 -1.52 16.57 -3.19
N VAL A 110 -1.77 15.99 -2.04
CA VAL A 110 -1.69 16.72 -0.76
C VAL A 110 -0.24 17.08 -0.42
N THR A 111 0.67 16.13 -0.49
CA THR A 111 2.07 16.34 -0.06
C THR A 111 2.93 17.05 -1.12
N GLY A 112 2.64 16.86 -2.39
CA GLY A 112 3.32 17.56 -3.48
C GLY A 112 2.82 19.00 -3.63
N PRO A 113 1.86 19.27 -4.52
CA PRO A 113 1.50 20.65 -4.87
C PRO A 113 0.89 21.44 -3.70
N VAL A 114 -0.01 20.82 -2.90
CA VAL A 114 -0.69 21.57 -1.81
C VAL A 114 0.28 21.96 -0.71
N MET A 115 1.00 21.00 -0.14
CA MET A 115 1.94 21.31 0.94
C MET A 115 3.12 22.14 0.47
N SER A 116 3.66 21.89 -0.72
CA SER A 116 4.76 22.70 -1.28
C SER A 116 4.36 24.16 -1.47
N SER A 117 3.13 24.41 -1.91
CA SER A 117 2.65 25.79 -2.07
C SER A 117 2.37 26.45 -0.73
N LEU A 118 1.72 25.76 0.20
CA LEU A 118 1.32 26.36 1.49
C LEU A 118 2.49 26.54 2.45
N MET A 119 3.44 25.59 2.47
CA MET A 119 4.53 25.60 3.47
C MET A 119 5.80 26.26 2.96
N PHE A 120 6.05 26.20 1.65
CA PHE A 120 7.31 26.70 1.06
C PHE A 120 7.11 27.80 0.04
N GLY A 121 5.87 28.29 -0.16
CA GLY A 121 5.58 29.38 -1.09
C GLY A 121 5.83 29.05 -2.57
N MET A 122 5.96 27.76 -2.92
CA MET A 122 6.18 27.36 -4.30
C MET A 122 4.92 27.65 -5.14
N PRO A 123 5.02 28.23 -6.37
CA PRO A 123 3.87 28.37 -7.24
C PRO A 123 3.19 27.03 -7.50
N PHE A 124 1.89 26.96 -7.28
CA PHE A 124 1.12 25.70 -7.37
C PHE A 124 1.32 24.95 -8.70
N ALA A 125 1.29 25.68 -9.82
CA ALA A 125 1.49 25.08 -11.14
C ALA A 125 2.86 24.42 -11.30
N MET A 126 3.91 25.02 -10.72
CA MET A 126 5.27 24.49 -10.73
C MET A 126 5.38 23.24 -9.84
N ALA A 127 4.82 23.29 -8.64
CA ALA A 127 4.79 22.17 -7.72
C ALA A 127 3.99 20.99 -8.33
N PHE A 128 2.85 21.27 -8.95
CA PHE A 128 2.03 20.27 -9.62
C PHE A 128 2.73 19.61 -10.80
N ALA A 129 3.35 20.40 -11.69
CA ALA A 129 4.09 19.87 -12.82
C ALA A 129 5.28 18.99 -12.38
N GLY A 130 6.02 19.44 -11.37
CA GLY A 130 7.14 18.68 -10.78
C GLY A 130 6.70 17.38 -10.10
N GLN A 131 5.48 17.32 -9.61
CA GLN A 131 4.94 16.14 -8.96
C GLN A 131 4.59 15.00 -9.94
N ILE A 132 4.27 15.30 -11.21
CA ILE A 132 3.82 14.30 -12.17
C ILE A 132 4.79 13.11 -12.31
N PRO A 133 6.09 13.30 -12.63
CA PRO A 133 7.02 12.17 -12.76
C PRO A 133 7.20 11.39 -11.44
N PHE A 134 7.16 12.09 -10.31
CA PHE A 134 7.20 11.46 -9.00
C PHE A 134 5.98 10.55 -8.78
N THR A 135 4.78 11.07 -9.05
CA THR A 135 3.53 10.32 -8.89
C THR A 135 3.46 9.10 -9.80
N LEU A 136 3.97 9.17 -11.03
CA LEU A 136 4.01 8.02 -11.93
C LEU A 136 4.88 6.89 -11.36
N MET A 137 6.06 7.20 -10.83
CA MET A 137 6.93 6.22 -10.18
C MET A 137 6.31 5.67 -8.89
N HIS A 138 5.67 6.53 -8.09
CA HIS A 138 4.98 6.13 -6.86
C HIS A 138 3.78 5.23 -7.16
N LEU A 139 2.96 5.54 -8.16
CA LEU A 139 1.87 4.67 -8.61
C LEU A 139 2.36 3.28 -9.00
N ALA A 140 3.42 3.20 -9.80
CA ALA A 140 3.97 1.92 -10.24
C ALA A 140 4.50 1.10 -9.05
N SER A 141 5.34 1.70 -8.20
CA SER A 141 5.99 1.01 -7.07
C SER A 141 4.99 0.62 -5.97
N ALA A 142 4.15 1.56 -5.53
CA ALA A 142 3.18 1.29 -4.48
C ALA A 142 2.13 0.27 -4.92
N THR A 143 1.63 0.36 -6.16
CA THR A 143 0.65 -0.61 -6.66
C THR A 143 1.25 -2.00 -6.82
N ALA A 144 2.48 -2.12 -7.30
CA ALA A 144 3.19 -3.40 -7.37
C ALA A 144 3.32 -4.02 -5.96
N LEU A 145 3.76 -3.26 -4.97
CA LEU A 145 3.87 -3.73 -3.59
C LEU A 145 2.51 -4.10 -2.98
N VAL A 146 1.46 -3.32 -3.25
CA VAL A 146 0.10 -3.66 -2.82
C VAL A 146 -0.33 -5.00 -3.39
N LEU A 147 -0.12 -5.25 -4.68
CA LEU A 147 -0.52 -6.51 -5.34
C LEU A 147 0.27 -7.72 -4.82
N VAL A 148 1.52 -7.54 -4.41
CA VAL A 148 2.34 -8.59 -3.79
C VAL A 148 1.94 -8.84 -2.33
N LEU A 149 1.73 -7.78 -1.56
CA LEU A 149 1.49 -7.89 -0.12
C LEU A 149 0.01 -8.18 0.23
N ALA A 150 -0.95 -7.74 -0.60
CA ALA A 150 -2.36 -7.96 -0.33
C ALA A 150 -2.72 -9.45 -0.17
N PRO A 151 -2.33 -10.38 -1.06
CA PRO A 151 -2.64 -11.81 -0.86
C PRO A 151 -1.92 -12.44 0.34
N VAL A 152 -0.79 -11.86 0.75
CA VAL A 152 -0.08 -12.32 1.96
C VAL A 152 -0.78 -11.88 3.23
N LEU A 153 -1.32 -10.66 3.25
CA LEU A 153 -1.88 -10.03 4.43
C LEU A 153 -3.40 -10.24 4.57
N ASP A 154 -4.13 -10.34 3.46
CA ASP A 154 -5.57 -10.54 3.44
C ASP A 154 -5.93 -12.04 3.33
N PRO A 155 -6.51 -12.64 4.39
CA PRO A 155 -6.85 -14.05 4.38
C PRO A 155 -7.88 -14.43 3.31
N VAL A 156 -8.80 -13.53 2.96
CA VAL A 156 -9.85 -13.79 1.96
C VAL A 156 -9.24 -13.85 0.57
N LEU A 157 -8.41 -12.86 0.22
CA LEU A 157 -7.71 -12.85 -1.07
C LEU A 157 -6.71 -14.01 -1.18
N ARG A 158 -6.03 -14.35 -0.07
CA ARG A 158 -5.13 -15.52 -0.03
C ARG A 158 -5.85 -16.81 -0.35
N ALA A 159 -7.02 -17.05 0.25
CA ALA A 159 -7.81 -18.25 0.00
C ALA A 159 -8.25 -18.33 -1.47
N GLU A 160 -8.69 -17.21 -2.06
CA GLU A 160 -9.08 -17.12 -3.47
C GLU A 160 -7.91 -17.43 -4.42
N VAL A 161 -6.74 -16.89 -4.14
CA VAL A 161 -5.50 -17.16 -4.91
C VAL A 161 -5.13 -18.64 -4.82
N HIS A 162 -5.16 -19.21 -3.62
CA HIS A 162 -4.83 -20.61 -3.39
C HIS A 162 -5.80 -21.56 -4.14
N GLU A 163 -7.10 -21.29 -4.08
CA GLU A 163 -8.12 -22.06 -4.80
C GLU A 163 -7.89 -21.99 -6.32
N THR A 164 -7.62 -20.78 -6.83
CA THR A 164 -7.35 -20.57 -8.25
C THR A 164 -6.12 -21.34 -8.71
N ILE A 165 -5.01 -21.26 -7.99
CA ILE A 165 -3.76 -21.96 -8.31
C ILE A 165 -3.99 -23.48 -8.27
N SER A 166 -4.66 -24.00 -7.23
CA SER A 166 -4.97 -25.43 -7.09
C SER A 166 -5.80 -25.94 -8.27
N LYS A 167 -6.80 -25.17 -8.71
CA LYS A 167 -7.62 -25.51 -9.88
C LYS A 167 -6.80 -25.61 -11.18
N TYR A 168 -5.88 -24.65 -11.40
CA TYR A 168 -5.00 -24.70 -12.59
C TYR A 168 -4.01 -25.86 -12.53
N LEU A 169 -3.40 -26.14 -11.38
CA LEU A 169 -2.48 -27.27 -11.21
C LEU A 169 -3.19 -28.61 -11.44
N ASN A 170 -4.38 -28.80 -10.90
CA ASN A 170 -5.16 -30.00 -11.11
C ASN A 170 -5.52 -30.18 -12.58
N LYS A 171 -5.93 -29.09 -13.28
CA LYS A 171 -6.21 -29.14 -14.71
C LYS A 171 -4.97 -29.52 -15.53
N ALA A 172 -3.82 -28.91 -15.22
CA ALA A 172 -2.55 -29.24 -15.88
C ALA A 172 -2.17 -30.70 -15.65
N PHE A 173 -2.29 -31.21 -14.42
CA PHE A 173 -2.01 -32.60 -14.08
C PHE A 173 -2.89 -33.59 -14.87
N LEU A 174 -4.20 -33.31 -15.00
CA LEU A 174 -5.13 -34.15 -15.79
C LEU A 174 -4.72 -34.19 -17.27
N LEU A 175 -4.36 -33.06 -17.85
CA LEU A 175 -3.90 -33.00 -19.26
C LEU A 175 -2.61 -33.82 -19.47
N PHE A 176 -1.67 -33.75 -18.53
CA PHE A 176 -0.44 -34.55 -18.58
C PHE A 176 -0.72 -36.02 -18.44
N SER A 177 -1.61 -36.44 -17.54
CA SER A 177 -1.97 -37.86 -17.35
C SER A 177 -2.66 -38.48 -18.56
N GLU A 178 -3.52 -37.72 -19.26
CA GLU A 178 -4.18 -38.19 -20.48
C GLU A 178 -3.20 -38.39 -21.66
N GLN A 179 -2.14 -37.61 -21.74
CA GLN A 179 -1.10 -37.74 -22.77
C GLN A 179 -0.21 -38.96 -22.55
N THR A 180 0.08 -39.31 -21.29
CA THR A 180 0.93 -40.48 -20.97
C THR A 180 0.24 -41.81 -21.23
N TRP A 181 -1.10 -41.88 -21.24
CA TRP A 181 -1.85 -43.10 -21.54
C TRP A 181 -2.16 -43.31 -23.04
N ARG A 182 -1.83 -42.33 -23.89
CA ARG A 182 -2.02 -42.42 -25.35
C ARG A 182 -0.76 -42.80 -26.13
N MET A 183 0.35 -42.98 -25.45
CA MET A 183 1.64 -43.51 -25.99
C MET A 183 1.76 -45.00 -25.63
#